data_8d3fd966d6fce1a73a8d7b97667ebe38
#
_entry.id   8d3fd966d6fce1a73a8d7b97667ebe38
#
_cell.length_a   1.000
_cell.length_b   1.000
_cell.length_c   1.000
_cell.angle_alpha   90.00
_cell.angle_beta   90.00
_cell.angle_gamma   90.00
#
_symmetry.space_group_name_H-M   'P 1'
#
loop_
_entity.id
_entity.type
_entity.pdbx_description
1 polymer ?
#
loop_
_entity_poly.entity_id
_entity_poly.type
_entity_poly.pdbx_seq_one_letter_code
_entity_poly.pdbx_strand_id
1 'polypeptide(L)'
;MKPAAPAKTTKAKKPAKPEQVKAVYKVGDKGWKVKQAQLYLQKLGFDPGETSGQFTKATRKALRKFQKKYKLKETGNLDNATYEELKWQAEAKEYGGNVASTKILKTAAQYKGVPYVFGGTTPRGFDCSGYVQYVFAKHGIRLTRTADTQAREGKFVSRKNLKPGDLVFFTTYEPGASHVGIYAGNNLFWNATSSRGIMLSNLTDSYWGPRYYTARRILTGNDRSR
;
A
#
# COMPACT_ATOMS: atom_id res chain seq x y z
N MET A 1 58.88 -23.53 15.21
CA MET A 1 57.53 -23.09 14.82
C MET A 1 56.53 -23.51 15.88
N LYS A 2 55.96 -22.53 16.60
CA LYS A 2 54.95 -22.75 17.66
C LYS A 2 53.56 -22.79 17.02
N PRO A 3 52.65 -23.72 17.35
CA PRO A 3 51.31 -23.72 16.79
C PRO A 3 50.43 -22.64 17.44
N ALA A 4 49.59 -21.98 16.60
CA ALA A 4 48.68 -20.91 16.99
C ALA A 4 47.50 -21.48 17.81
N ALA A 5 47.05 -20.71 18.83
CA ALA A 5 45.94 -21.04 19.70
C ALA A 5 44.59 -20.97 18.97
N PRO A 6 43.58 -21.77 19.34
CA PRO A 6 42.28 -21.79 18.69
C PRO A 6 41.45 -20.54 19.05
N ALA A 7 40.79 -19.99 18.04
CA ALA A 7 39.91 -18.84 18.16
C ALA A 7 38.68 -19.13 19.06
N LYS A 8 38.35 -18.19 19.94
CA LYS A 8 37.20 -18.26 20.85
C LYS A 8 35.88 -18.22 20.04
N THR A 9 35.14 -19.33 20.10
CA THR A 9 33.77 -19.41 19.57
C THR A 9 32.85 -18.49 20.33
N THR A 10 32.34 -17.47 19.66
CA THR A 10 31.26 -16.60 20.14
C THR A 10 29.96 -17.42 20.25
N LYS A 11 29.44 -17.60 21.47
CA LYS A 11 28.11 -18.22 21.73
C LYS A 11 27.02 -17.48 20.95
N ALA A 12 26.39 -18.17 19.99
CA ALA A 12 25.22 -17.68 19.29
C ALA A 12 24.09 -17.38 20.31
N LYS A 13 23.57 -16.16 20.27
CA LYS A 13 22.42 -15.74 21.07
C LYS A 13 21.21 -16.63 20.73
N LYS A 14 20.67 -17.33 21.74
CA LYS A 14 19.44 -18.12 21.65
C LYS A 14 18.32 -17.27 21.02
N PRO A 15 17.54 -17.76 20.03
CA PRO A 15 16.46 -16.99 19.43
C PRO A 15 15.45 -16.60 20.51
N ALA A 16 15.08 -15.33 20.53
CA ALA A 16 14.08 -14.79 21.47
C ALA A 16 12.74 -15.48 21.23
N LYS A 17 12.07 -15.87 22.34
CA LYS A 17 10.72 -16.45 22.31
C LYS A 17 9.79 -15.49 21.54
N PRO A 18 8.91 -15.97 20.63
CA PRO A 18 8.02 -15.11 19.87
C PRO A 18 7.16 -14.28 20.83
N GLU A 19 7.18 -12.97 20.63
CA GLU A 19 6.44 -12.02 21.46
C GLU A 19 4.93 -12.23 21.26
N GLN A 20 4.18 -12.43 22.36
CA GLN A 20 2.73 -12.56 22.29
C GLN A 20 2.09 -11.24 21.87
N VAL A 21 1.40 -11.23 20.73
CA VAL A 21 0.69 -10.06 20.23
C VAL A 21 -0.59 -9.87 21.04
N LYS A 22 -0.65 -8.81 21.82
CA LYS A 22 -1.86 -8.43 22.55
C LYS A 22 -2.92 -7.85 21.62
N ALA A 23 -4.19 -8.07 21.92
CA ALA A 23 -5.30 -7.44 21.19
C ALA A 23 -5.34 -5.91 21.41
N VAL A 24 -4.94 -5.44 22.59
CA VAL A 24 -4.92 -4.01 22.97
C VAL A 24 -3.69 -3.71 23.82
N TYR A 25 -2.96 -2.65 23.47
CA TYR A 25 -1.84 -2.12 24.29
C TYR A 25 -2.24 -0.84 25.00
N LYS A 26 -1.81 -0.69 26.26
CA LYS A 26 -2.09 0.44 27.17
C LYS A 26 -0.83 0.87 27.91
N VAL A 27 -0.90 1.98 28.65
CA VAL A 27 0.22 2.48 29.47
C VAL A 27 0.81 1.37 30.33
N GLY A 28 2.14 1.22 30.29
CA GLY A 28 2.91 0.16 30.97
C GLY A 28 3.24 -1.04 30.08
N ASP A 29 2.50 -1.26 28.98
CA ASP A 29 2.82 -2.33 28.03
C ASP A 29 4.06 -1.97 27.20
N LYS A 30 4.73 -3.00 26.69
CA LYS A 30 5.87 -2.83 25.76
C LYS A 30 5.83 -3.87 24.66
N GLY A 31 6.48 -3.58 23.55
CA GLY A 31 6.60 -4.53 22.44
C GLY A 31 6.89 -3.87 21.11
N TRP A 32 7.20 -4.70 20.10
CA TRP A 32 7.51 -4.23 18.77
C TRP A 32 6.34 -3.46 18.12
N LYS A 33 5.10 -3.91 18.38
CA LYS A 33 3.90 -3.26 17.83
C LYS A 33 3.70 -1.86 18.41
N VAL A 34 4.04 -1.64 19.68
CA VAL A 34 4.07 -0.32 20.31
C VAL A 34 5.13 0.55 19.66
N LYS A 35 6.35 0.02 19.46
CA LYS A 35 7.44 0.73 18.79
C LYS A 35 7.04 1.18 17.36
N GLN A 36 6.44 0.29 16.58
CA GLN A 36 5.97 0.64 15.24
C GLN A 36 4.88 1.72 15.27
N ALA A 37 3.92 1.62 16.19
CA ALA A 37 2.89 2.65 16.36
C ALA A 37 3.49 4.02 16.74
N GLN A 38 4.50 4.05 17.61
CA GLN A 38 5.23 5.28 17.97
C GLN A 38 5.94 5.89 16.76
N LEU A 39 6.61 5.07 15.93
CA LEU A 39 7.24 5.52 14.69
C LEU A 39 6.21 6.07 13.68
N TYR A 40 5.06 5.42 13.55
CA TYR A 40 3.99 5.92 12.69
C TYR A 40 3.40 7.24 13.22
N LEU A 41 3.17 7.36 14.53
CA LEU A 41 2.73 8.60 15.15
C LEU A 41 3.70 9.74 14.87
N GLN A 42 5.00 9.52 15.09
CA GLN A 42 6.04 10.51 14.83
C GLN A 42 6.06 10.92 13.36
N LYS A 43 6.03 9.95 12.44
CA LYS A 43 5.97 10.19 10.98
C LYS A 43 4.75 11.03 10.59
N LEU A 44 3.61 10.84 11.26
CA LEU A 44 2.37 11.57 11.00
C LEU A 44 2.31 12.94 11.70
N GLY A 45 3.31 13.30 12.52
CA GLY A 45 3.39 14.57 13.24
C GLY A 45 2.65 14.56 14.58
N PHE A 46 2.39 13.38 15.16
CA PHE A 46 1.93 13.23 16.53
C PHE A 46 3.11 12.83 17.40
N ASP A 47 3.45 13.62 18.39
CA ASP A 47 4.56 13.33 19.30
C ASP A 47 4.19 12.20 20.29
N PRO A 48 4.75 10.98 20.14
CA PRO A 48 4.53 9.86 21.06
C PRO A 48 5.48 9.86 22.27
N GLY A 49 6.39 10.84 22.38
CA GLY A 49 7.59 10.77 23.20
C GLY A 49 8.65 9.85 22.58
N GLU A 50 9.35 9.08 23.39
CA GLU A 50 10.33 8.11 22.90
C GLU A 50 9.70 6.99 22.09
N THR A 51 10.42 6.54 21.06
CA THR A 51 10.02 5.41 20.21
C THR A 51 10.67 4.09 20.66
N SER A 52 10.79 3.92 21.96
CA SER A 52 11.46 2.78 22.61
C SER A 52 10.68 1.46 22.55
N GLY A 53 9.39 1.53 22.22
CA GLY A 53 8.46 0.41 22.33
C GLY A 53 7.81 0.27 23.70
N GLN A 54 8.12 1.16 24.66
CA GLN A 54 7.42 1.27 25.94
C GLN A 54 6.20 2.19 25.78
N PHE A 55 4.99 1.69 26.08
CA PHE A 55 3.75 2.48 25.99
C PHE A 55 3.65 3.46 27.18
N THR A 56 3.95 4.73 26.93
CA THR A 56 3.98 5.78 27.94
C THR A 56 2.70 6.62 27.96
N LYS A 57 2.58 7.53 28.94
CA LYS A 57 1.51 8.55 28.97
C LYS A 57 1.59 9.47 27.72
N ALA A 58 2.79 9.77 27.20
CA ALA A 58 2.99 10.54 25.98
C ALA A 58 2.43 9.79 24.76
N THR A 59 2.74 8.51 24.62
CA THR A 59 2.18 7.64 23.58
C THR A 59 0.65 7.63 23.62
N ARG A 60 0.05 7.49 24.81
CA ARG A 60 -1.41 7.56 24.98
C ARG A 60 -2.01 8.89 24.53
N LYS A 61 -1.36 10.01 24.87
CA LYS A 61 -1.80 11.36 24.48
C LYS A 61 -1.75 11.53 22.96
N ALA A 62 -0.69 11.06 22.32
CA ALA A 62 -0.53 11.08 20.87
C ALA A 62 -1.59 10.22 20.16
N LEU A 63 -1.87 9.01 20.68
CA LEU A 63 -2.92 8.13 20.16
C LEU A 63 -4.31 8.77 20.24
N ARG A 64 -4.67 9.42 21.36
CA ARG A 64 -5.95 10.14 21.46
C ARG A 64 -6.09 11.23 20.41
N LYS A 65 -5.05 12.05 20.21
CA LYS A 65 -5.05 13.07 19.15
C LYS A 65 -5.21 12.46 17.76
N PHE A 66 -4.51 11.35 17.50
CA PHE A 66 -4.63 10.60 16.26
C PHE A 66 -6.06 10.05 16.08
N GLN A 67 -6.58 9.33 17.07
CA GLN A 67 -7.93 8.75 17.05
C GLN A 67 -9.01 9.83 16.79
N LYS A 68 -8.91 10.99 17.46
CA LYS A 68 -9.80 12.14 17.23
C LYS A 68 -9.75 12.63 15.79
N LYS A 69 -8.53 12.87 15.26
CA LYS A 69 -8.33 13.36 13.89
C LYS A 69 -8.91 12.41 12.85
N TYR A 70 -8.77 11.11 13.05
CA TYR A 70 -9.21 10.08 12.11
C TYR A 70 -10.57 9.45 12.47
N LYS A 71 -11.32 10.06 13.40
CA LYS A 71 -12.68 9.66 13.80
C LYS A 71 -12.78 8.21 14.31
N LEU A 72 -11.72 7.75 14.98
CA LEU A 72 -11.72 6.50 15.73
C LEU A 72 -12.23 6.72 17.16
N LYS A 73 -12.56 5.63 17.88
CA LYS A 73 -12.89 5.68 19.31
C LYS A 73 -11.70 6.21 20.12
N GLU A 74 -11.85 7.32 20.82
CA GLU A 74 -10.78 8.04 21.52
C GLU A 74 -10.39 7.39 22.85
N THR A 75 -9.98 6.12 22.83
CA THR A 75 -9.55 5.38 24.01
C THR A 75 -8.16 5.76 24.51
N GLY A 76 -7.31 6.21 23.60
CA GLY A 76 -5.88 6.40 23.83
C GLY A 76 -5.12 5.07 23.93
N ASN A 77 -5.76 3.94 23.69
CA ASN A 77 -5.14 2.62 23.64
C ASN A 77 -4.82 2.25 22.18
N LEU A 78 -3.88 1.33 21.99
CA LEU A 78 -3.53 0.80 20.68
C LEU A 78 -4.23 -0.54 20.47
N ASP A 79 -5.42 -0.51 19.90
CA ASP A 79 -6.14 -1.67 19.39
C ASP A 79 -5.77 -1.93 17.90
N ASN A 80 -6.27 -3.02 17.35
CA ASN A 80 -5.99 -3.37 15.96
C ASN A 80 -6.52 -2.33 14.97
N ALA A 81 -7.69 -1.76 15.20
CA ALA A 81 -8.26 -0.74 14.32
C ALA A 81 -7.38 0.52 14.28
N THR A 82 -6.95 0.99 15.46
CA THR A 82 -6.03 2.12 15.60
C THR A 82 -4.66 1.83 14.95
N TYR A 83 -4.12 0.63 15.14
CA TYR A 83 -2.83 0.24 14.56
C TYR A 83 -2.88 0.20 13.03
N GLU A 84 -3.90 -0.43 12.46
CA GLU A 84 -4.06 -0.49 11.00
C GLU A 84 -4.25 0.91 10.41
N GLU A 85 -5.05 1.77 11.03
CA GLU A 85 -5.23 3.14 10.56
C GLU A 85 -3.93 3.95 10.62
N LEU A 86 -3.15 3.85 11.72
CA LEU A 86 -1.82 4.45 11.82
C LEU A 86 -0.90 4.03 10.67
N LYS A 87 -0.86 2.73 10.39
CA LYS A 87 -0.07 2.15 9.31
C LYS A 87 -0.48 2.71 7.95
N TRP A 88 -1.80 2.71 7.65
CA TRP A 88 -2.33 3.24 6.39
C TRP A 88 -1.99 4.71 6.18
N GLN A 89 -2.16 5.53 7.21
CA GLN A 89 -1.85 6.95 7.12
C GLN A 89 -0.35 7.21 6.94
N ALA A 90 0.50 6.45 7.63
CA ALA A 90 1.96 6.57 7.52
C ALA A 90 2.48 6.11 6.14
N GLU A 91 1.93 5.02 5.58
CA GLU A 91 2.24 4.52 4.24
C GLU A 91 1.72 5.51 3.17
N ALA A 92 0.50 6.03 3.31
CA ALA A 92 -0.04 7.02 2.38
C ALA A 92 0.82 8.29 2.33
N LYS A 93 1.31 8.77 3.49
CA LYS A 93 2.22 9.92 3.56
C LYS A 93 3.55 9.65 2.87
N GLU A 94 4.10 8.43 3.00
CA GLU A 94 5.36 8.04 2.37
C GLU A 94 5.28 8.04 0.84
N TYR A 95 4.20 7.50 0.30
CA TYR A 95 4.05 7.36 -1.15
C TYR A 95 3.37 8.57 -1.82
N GLY A 96 3.11 9.65 -1.08
CA GLY A 96 2.43 10.84 -1.62
C GLY A 96 0.97 10.61 -2.06
N GLY A 97 0.41 9.47 -1.64
CA GLY A 97 -0.98 9.07 -1.89
C GLY A 97 -1.93 9.49 -0.75
N ASN A 98 -3.13 8.93 -0.79
CA ASN A 98 -4.10 8.97 0.31
C ASN A 98 -4.38 7.55 0.81
N VAL A 99 -5.13 7.41 1.90
CA VAL A 99 -5.43 6.10 2.50
C VAL A 99 -6.21 5.19 1.54
N ALA A 100 -7.12 5.77 0.73
CA ALA A 100 -7.87 4.99 -0.25
C ALA A 100 -6.94 4.39 -1.32
N SER A 101 -6.01 5.18 -1.87
CA SER A 101 -5.02 4.67 -2.83
C SER A 101 -4.11 3.60 -2.23
N THR A 102 -3.68 3.77 -0.98
CA THR A 102 -2.86 2.77 -0.27
C THR A 102 -3.59 1.45 -0.10
N LYS A 103 -4.87 1.48 0.29
CA LYS A 103 -5.72 0.28 0.39
C LYS A 103 -5.90 -0.42 -0.96
N ILE A 104 -6.16 0.34 -2.03
CA ILE A 104 -6.27 -0.19 -3.40
C ILE A 104 -4.97 -0.87 -3.83
N LEU A 105 -3.81 -0.23 -3.63
CA LEU A 105 -2.52 -0.81 -4.02
C LEU A 105 -2.18 -2.08 -3.24
N LYS A 106 -2.55 -2.15 -1.96
CA LYS A 106 -2.40 -3.38 -1.18
C LYS A 106 -3.29 -4.50 -1.72
N THR A 107 -4.54 -4.20 -2.07
CA THR A 107 -5.43 -5.16 -2.71
C THR A 107 -4.86 -5.60 -4.06
N ALA A 108 -4.36 -4.67 -4.88
CA ALA A 108 -3.71 -4.98 -6.14
C ALA A 108 -2.55 -5.98 -5.97
N ALA A 109 -1.67 -5.73 -5.00
CA ALA A 109 -0.50 -6.58 -4.73
C ALA A 109 -0.85 -8.01 -4.30
N GLN A 110 -2.03 -8.27 -3.72
CA GLN A 110 -2.47 -9.60 -3.29
C GLN A 110 -2.62 -10.58 -4.45
N TYR A 111 -2.86 -10.07 -5.66
CA TYR A 111 -3.07 -10.88 -6.87
C TYR A 111 -1.79 -11.06 -7.70
N LYS A 112 -0.60 -10.66 -7.18
CA LYS A 112 0.67 -10.88 -7.86
C LYS A 112 0.82 -12.34 -8.31
N GLY A 113 1.16 -12.53 -9.59
CA GLY A 113 1.34 -13.85 -10.19
C GLY A 113 0.07 -14.54 -10.69
N VAL A 114 -1.13 -13.99 -10.42
CA VAL A 114 -2.36 -14.51 -11.02
C VAL A 114 -2.24 -14.43 -12.55
N PRO A 115 -2.53 -15.52 -13.31
CA PRO A 115 -2.31 -15.57 -14.75
C PRO A 115 -3.20 -14.57 -15.52
N TYR A 116 -2.71 -14.16 -16.69
CA TYR A 116 -3.51 -13.42 -17.64
C TYR A 116 -4.50 -14.35 -18.33
N VAL A 117 -5.77 -13.94 -18.37
CA VAL A 117 -6.82 -14.59 -19.15
C VAL A 117 -7.60 -13.49 -19.88
N PHE A 118 -7.65 -13.55 -21.20
CA PHE A 118 -8.42 -12.60 -22.00
C PHE A 118 -9.91 -12.65 -21.58
N GLY A 119 -10.52 -11.48 -21.30
CA GLY A 119 -11.86 -11.40 -20.75
C GLY A 119 -11.97 -11.75 -19.25
N GLY A 120 -10.86 -12.10 -18.60
CA GLY A 120 -10.84 -12.52 -17.19
C GLY A 120 -11.11 -11.38 -16.21
N THR A 121 -11.95 -11.64 -15.19
CA THR A 121 -12.38 -10.67 -14.18
C THR A 121 -12.29 -11.23 -12.76
N THR A 122 -11.66 -12.39 -12.56
CA THR A 122 -11.65 -13.11 -11.28
C THR A 122 -10.24 -13.54 -10.88
N PRO A 123 -10.00 -13.89 -9.60
CA PRO A 123 -8.71 -14.41 -9.16
C PRO A 123 -8.22 -15.70 -9.84
N ARG A 124 -9.04 -16.35 -10.67
CA ARG A 124 -8.62 -17.48 -11.52
C ARG A 124 -7.88 -17.02 -12.77
N GLY A 125 -8.01 -15.77 -13.16
CA GLY A 125 -7.33 -15.13 -14.26
C GLY A 125 -7.94 -13.75 -14.55
N PHE A 126 -7.10 -12.81 -14.91
CA PHE A 126 -7.48 -11.44 -15.23
C PHE A 126 -6.95 -11.01 -16.60
N ASP A 127 -7.72 -10.19 -17.30
CA ASP A 127 -7.15 -9.27 -18.27
C ASP A 127 -6.80 -7.92 -17.60
N CYS A 128 -6.25 -6.97 -18.35
CA CYS A 128 -5.76 -5.70 -17.79
C CYS A 128 -6.88 -4.88 -17.13
N SER A 129 -7.98 -4.66 -17.83
CA SER A 129 -9.11 -3.85 -17.34
C SER A 129 -9.99 -4.60 -16.33
N GLY A 130 -10.14 -5.93 -16.48
CA GLY A 130 -10.84 -6.77 -15.50
C GLY A 130 -10.12 -6.83 -14.15
N TYR A 131 -8.79 -6.84 -14.16
CA TYR A 131 -8.00 -6.73 -12.95
C TYR A 131 -8.23 -5.39 -12.24
N VAL A 132 -8.13 -4.28 -12.97
CA VAL A 132 -8.37 -2.94 -12.43
C VAL A 132 -9.80 -2.83 -11.89
N GLN A 133 -10.80 -3.25 -12.68
CA GLN A 133 -12.20 -3.27 -12.27
C GLN A 133 -12.40 -4.05 -10.97
N TYR A 134 -11.83 -5.25 -10.89
CA TYR A 134 -11.94 -6.11 -9.70
C TYR A 134 -11.32 -5.48 -8.45
N VAL A 135 -10.11 -4.93 -8.57
CA VAL A 135 -9.42 -4.27 -7.44
C VAL A 135 -10.21 -3.09 -6.92
N PHE A 136 -10.72 -2.23 -7.79
CA PHE A 136 -11.52 -1.06 -7.38
C PHE A 136 -12.88 -1.46 -6.80
N ALA A 137 -13.52 -2.49 -7.35
CA ALA A 137 -14.80 -3.02 -6.83
C ALA A 137 -14.68 -3.54 -5.38
N LYS A 138 -13.53 -4.10 -4.97
CA LYS A 138 -13.26 -4.47 -3.56
C LYS A 138 -13.31 -3.27 -2.59
N HIS A 139 -13.23 -2.06 -3.11
CA HIS A 139 -13.31 -0.82 -2.34
C HIS A 139 -14.60 -0.03 -2.63
N GLY A 140 -15.62 -0.69 -3.20
CA GLY A 140 -16.92 -0.07 -3.49
C GLY A 140 -16.93 0.85 -4.72
N ILE A 141 -15.86 0.87 -5.51
CA ILE A 141 -15.73 1.71 -6.71
C ILE A 141 -15.98 0.87 -7.95
N ARG A 142 -17.04 1.19 -8.69
CA ARG A 142 -17.38 0.51 -9.94
C ARG A 142 -16.75 1.23 -11.11
N LEU A 143 -16.03 0.49 -11.95
CA LEU A 143 -15.45 0.96 -13.20
C LEU A 143 -16.07 0.19 -14.36
N THR A 144 -16.05 0.78 -15.55
CA THR A 144 -16.46 0.11 -16.79
C THR A 144 -15.55 -1.06 -17.12
N ARG A 145 -15.96 -1.91 -18.07
CA ARG A 145 -15.29 -3.20 -18.31
C ARG A 145 -13.98 -3.09 -19.08
N THR A 146 -13.87 -2.18 -20.06
CA THR A 146 -12.77 -2.16 -21.02
C THR A 146 -11.81 -1.01 -20.77
N ALA A 147 -10.55 -1.13 -21.21
CA ALA A 147 -9.53 -0.12 -20.97
C ALA A 147 -9.87 1.24 -21.63
N ASP A 148 -10.45 1.22 -22.83
CA ASP A 148 -10.84 2.45 -23.55
C ASP A 148 -11.96 3.22 -22.83
N THR A 149 -12.94 2.51 -22.26
CA THR A 149 -14.02 3.14 -21.49
C THR A 149 -13.51 3.62 -20.13
N GLN A 150 -12.67 2.86 -19.43
CA GLN A 150 -12.00 3.29 -18.20
C GLN A 150 -11.13 4.55 -18.43
N ALA A 151 -10.52 4.70 -19.61
CA ALA A 151 -9.73 5.88 -19.96
C ALA A 151 -10.56 7.17 -20.07
N ARG A 152 -11.88 7.08 -20.05
CA ARG A 152 -12.82 8.23 -20.07
C ARG A 152 -13.38 8.55 -18.69
N GLU A 153 -13.12 7.68 -17.68
CA GLU A 153 -13.61 7.86 -16.32
C GLU A 153 -12.68 8.77 -15.48
N GLY A 154 -13.26 9.40 -14.46
CA GLY A 154 -12.52 10.21 -13.51
C GLY A 154 -11.91 11.48 -14.12
N LYS A 155 -10.89 12.04 -13.45
CA LYS A 155 -10.21 13.27 -13.87
C LYS A 155 -8.93 12.94 -14.62
N PHE A 156 -8.67 13.67 -15.71
CA PHE A 156 -7.38 13.60 -16.41
C PHE A 156 -6.21 13.96 -15.48
N VAL A 157 -5.11 13.23 -15.62
CA VAL A 157 -3.86 13.47 -14.88
C VAL A 157 -2.70 13.48 -15.86
N SER A 158 -1.93 14.57 -15.88
CA SER A 158 -0.68 14.60 -16.65
C SER A 158 0.35 13.64 -16.03
N ARG A 159 1.24 13.08 -16.85
CA ARG A 159 2.26 12.11 -16.40
C ARG A 159 3.09 12.61 -15.21
N LYS A 160 3.46 13.91 -15.19
CA LYS A 160 4.21 14.54 -14.09
C LYS A 160 3.46 14.66 -12.77
N ASN A 161 2.11 14.58 -12.81
CA ASN A 161 1.23 14.74 -11.66
C ASN A 161 0.64 13.39 -11.18
N LEU A 162 1.17 12.27 -11.66
CA LEU A 162 0.75 10.94 -11.24
C LEU A 162 0.90 10.75 -9.73
N LYS A 163 -0.12 10.16 -9.12
CA LYS A 163 -0.13 9.77 -7.70
C LYS A 163 -0.55 8.31 -7.56
N PRO A 164 -0.08 7.61 -6.53
CA PRO A 164 -0.51 6.24 -6.24
C PRO A 164 -2.03 6.08 -6.27
N GLY A 165 -2.51 5.05 -6.99
CA GLY A 165 -3.93 4.80 -7.22
C GLY A 165 -4.51 5.41 -8.50
N ASP A 166 -3.76 6.23 -9.23
CA ASP A 166 -4.17 6.70 -10.56
C ASP A 166 -4.16 5.52 -11.56
N LEU A 167 -5.05 5.52 -12.51
CA LEU A 167 -5.02 4.59 -13.63
C LEU A 167 -4.11 5.14 -14.73
N VAL A 168 -3.22 4.28 -15.24
CA VAL A 168 -2.32 4.59 -16.35
C VAL A 168 -2.68 3.71 -17.54
N PHE A 169 -2.77 4.33 -18.71
CA PHE A 169 -3.23 3.69 -19.94
C PHE A 169 -2.14 3.70 -21.01
N PHE A 170 -2.16 2.67 -21.84
CA PHE A 170 -1.15 2.46 -22.87
C PHE A 170 -1.80 2.03 -24.19
N THR A 171 -1.16 2.41 -25.30
CA THR A 171 -1.45 1.88 -26.64
C THR A 171 -0.56 0.66 -26.86
N THR A 172 -1.14 -0.54 -26.92
CA THR A 172 -0.41 -1.81 -27.06
C THR A 172 -0.76 -2.56 -28.34
N TYR A 173 -1.93 -3.17 -28.43
CA TYR A 173 -2.35 -4.03 -29.54
C TYR A 173 -3.36 -3.34 -30.50
N GLU A 174 -3.94 -2.20 -30.09
CA GLU A 174 -4.83 -1.40 -30.92
C GLU A 174 -4.67 0.10 -30.60
N PRO A 175 -5.06 1.03 -31.49
CA PRO A 175 -5.00 2.47 -31.26
C PRO A 175 -5.80 2.90 -30.02
N GLY A 176 -5.30 3.92 -29.30
CA GLY A 176 -5.93 4.44 -28.11
C GLY A 176 -5.57 3.66 -26.83
N ALA A 177 -6.46 3.65 -25.86
CA ALA A 177 -6.24 2.98 -24.57
C ALA A 177 -6.58 1.49 -24.66
N SER A 178 -5.63 0.67 -25.08
CA SER A 178 -5.80 -0.78 -25.22
C SER A 178 -5.24 -1.58 -24.02
N HIS A 179 -4.53 -0.92 -23.09
CA HIS A 179 -4.05 -1.54 -21.86
C HIS A 179 -4.12 -0.56 -20.70
N VAL A 180 -4.30 -1.10 -19.47
CA VAL A 180 -4.44 -0.29 -18.25
C VAL A 180 -3.74 -0.94 -17.08
N GLY A 181 -3.25 -0.09 -16.16
CA GLY A 181 -2.70 -0.50 -14.87
C GLY A 181 -2.96 0.54 -13.78
N ILE A 182 -2.60 0.19 -12.55
CA ILE A 182 -2.76 1.02 -11.34
C ILE A 182 -1.39 1.55 -10.93
N TYR A 183 -1.19 2.85 -11.02
CA TYR A 183 0.08 3.49 -10.64
C TYR A 183 0.37 3.31 -9.15
N ALA A 184 1.58 2.85 -8.84
CA ALA A 184 2.01 2.52 -7.48
C ALA A 184 2.98 3.55 -6.87
N GLY A 185 3.38 4.59 -7.65
CA GLY A 185 4.45 5.51 -7.26
C GLY A 185 5.80 5.12 -7.86
N ASN A 186 6.78 6.03 -7.84
CA ASN A 186 8.16 5.78 -8.29
C ASN A 186 8.28 5.17 -9.69
N ASN A 187 7.45 5.61 -10.62
CA ASN A 187 7.31 5.07 -11.99
C ASN A 187 6.89 3.59 -12.06
N LEU A 188 6.37 3.01 -10.99
CA LEU A 188 5.89 1.64 -10.96
C LEU A 188 4.37 1.60 -11.07
N PHE A 189 3.82 0.53 -11.69
CA PHE A 189 2.38 0.30 -11.79
C PHE A 189 2.04 -1.20 -11.82
N TRP A 190 0.94 -1.56 -11.19
CA TRP A 190 0.37 -2.91 -11.20
C TRP A 190 -0.44 -3.12 -12.46
N ASN A 191 -0.22 -4.22 -13.16
CA ASN A 191 -0.98 -4.56 -14.38
C ASN A 191 -1.00 -6.08 -14.63
N ALA A 192 -1.91 -6.53 -15.50
CA ALA A 192 -1.98 -7.91 -15.99
C ALA A 192 -1.24 -8.02 -17.34
N THR A 193 -0.13 -8.74 -17.36
CA THR A 193 0.66 -9.01 -18.56
C THR A 193 0.41 -10.42 -19.10
N SER A 194 0.33 -10.58 -20.41
CA SER A 194 0.11 -11.91 -21.05
C SER A 194 1.20 -12.93 -20.72
N SER A 195 2.43 -12.48 -20.48
CA SER A 195 3.59 -13.36 -20.25
C SER A 195 3.82 -13.74 -18.79
N ARG A 196 3.41 -12.89 -17.82
CA ARG A 196 3.74 -13.06 -16.40
C ARG A 196 2.55 -12.85 -15.46
N GLY A 197 1.34 -12.68 -16.00
CA GLY A 197 0.15 -12.39 -15.21
C GLY A 197 0.24 -11.04 -14.49
N ILE A 198 -0.32 -10.98 -13.29
CA ILE A 198 -0.30 -9.74 -12.48
C ILE A 198 1.10 -9.48 -11.96
N MET A 199 1.65 -8.32 -12.32
CA MET A 199 2.99 -7.90 -11.91
C MET A 199 3.12 -6.39 -11.76
N LEU A 200 4.22 -5.97 -11.14
CA LEU A 200 4.65 -4.59 -11.08
C LEU A 200 5.58 -4.31 -12.27
N SER A 201 5.23 -3.33 -13.09
CA SER A 201 5.98 -2.89 -14.26
C SER A 201 6.48 -1.46 -14.10
N ASN A 202 7.47 -1.04 -14.89
CA ASN A 202 8.03 0.32 -14.83
C ASN A 202 7.55 1.16 -16.02
N LEU A 203 6.98 2.35 -15.73
CA LEU A 203 6.50 3.32 -16.73
C LEU A 203 7.58 3.85 -17.67
N THR A 204 8.85 3.72 -17.30
CA THR A 204 9.98 4.30 -18.04
C THR A 204 10.79 3.25 -18.79
N ASP A 205 10.41 1.96 -18.73
CA ASP A 205 11.10 0.94 -19.47
C ASP A 205 10.91 1.08 -20.99
N SER A 206 11.69 0.34 -21.76
CA SER A 206 11.68 0.39 -23.22
C SER A 206 10.38 -0.07 -23.86
N TYR A 207 9.56 -0.86 -23.16
CA TYR A 207 8.27 -1.33 -23.65
C TYR A 207 7.14 -0.37 -23.30
N TRP A 208 7.00 0.01 -22.01
CA TRP A 208 5.87 0.82 -21.53
C TRP A 208 6.05 2.31 -21.80
N GLY A 209 7.29 2.82 -21.72
CA GLY A 209 7.58 4.25 -21.86
C GLY A 209 7.03 4.86 -23.15
N PRO A 210 7.36 4.30 -24.34
CA PRO A 210 6.86 4.78 -25.63
C PRO A 210 5.36 4.55 -25.85
N ARG A 211 4.75 3.60 -25.13
CA ARG A 211 3.33 3.22 -25.26
C ARG A 211 2.39 3.97 -24.32
N TYR A 212 2.92 4.80 -23.42
CA TYR A 212 2.09 5.58 -22.52
C TYR A 212 1.13 6.47 -23.29
N TYR A 213 -0.17 6.33 -23.02
CA TYR A 213 -1.25 7.06 -23.71
C TYR A 213 -1.82 8.19 -22.84
N THR A 214 -2.36 7.88 -21.65
CA THR A 214 -3.00 8.85 -20.75
C THR A 214 -3.06 8.32 -19.30
N ALA A 215 -3.55 9.15 -18.40
CA ALA A 215 -3.88 8.71 -17.04
C ALA A 215 -5.17 9.35 -16.50
N ARG A 216 -5.81 8.65 -15.57
CA ARG A 216 -7.05 9.07 -14.91
C ARG A 216 -6.97 8.89 -13.41
N ARG A 217 -7.50 9.87 -12.67
CA ARG A 217 -7.69 9.79 -11.21
C ARG A 217 -9.14 9.51 -10.92
N ILE A 218 -9.39 8.31 -10.40
CA ILE A 218 -10.71 7.85 -9.96
C ILE A 218 -10.95 8.30 -8.52
N LEU A 219 -9.91 8.20 -7.67
CA LEU A 219 -9.99 8.56 -6.25
C LEU A 219 -9.98 10.08 -6.08
N THR A 220 -11.15 10.69 -5.99
CA THR A 220 -11.30 12.08 -5.60
C THR A 220 -11.35 12.16 -4.08
N GLY A 221 -10.72 13.18 -3.46
CA GLY A 221 -10.52 13.29 -1.99
C GLY A 221 -11.77 13.21 -1.11
N ASN A 222 -12.96 12.99 -1.69
CA ASN A 222 -14.23 12.75 -1.01
C ASN A 222 -14.63 11.27 -0.91
N ASP A 223 -13.85 10.32 -1.45
CA ASP A 223 -14.10 8.89 -1.27
C ASP A 223 -13.71 8.45 0.16
N ARG A 224 -14.39 9.02 1.12
CA ARG A 224 -14.52 8.44 2.45
C ARG A 224 -15.57 7.35 2.31
N SER A 225 -15.15 6.09 2.39
CA SER A 225 -16.00 4.93 2.46
C SER A 225 -17.33 5.25 3.18
N ARG A 226 -18.43 5.13 2.45
CA ARG A 226 -19.75 4.93 3.08
C ARG A 226 -19.79 3.59 3.77
#